data_a15b2b94466e2708f2f426b69f5f9869
#
_entry.id   a15b2b94466e2708f2f426b69f5f9869
#
_cell.length_a   1.000
_cell.length_b   1.000
_cell.length_c   1.000
_cell.angle_alpha   90.00
_cell.angle_beta   90.00
_cell.angle_gamma   90.00
#
_symmetry.space_group_name_H-M   'P 1'
#
loop_
_entity.id
_entity.type
_entity.pdbx_description
1 polymer ?
#
loop_
_entity_poly.entity_id
_entity_poly.type
_entity_poly.pdbx_seq_one_letter_code
_entity_poly.pdbx_strand_id
1 'polypeptide(L)'
;MTKKKIVVIGGGWAGCAAALTAEKAGADVTLLERTDMLLGTGLVGGIFRNNGRYTAAEECIAMGAGDLFTVMEAVATHKNMDFPGHKHATLYNIYKIEPAVKKLLLSRGIKLLMADPAVKTEYEGDTIIAVITKSGLRLTADAFVDVSGSSAMPLNCNKHGNGCAMCILRCHSFGPRVSVTTQSGVEEWTAEKPTGLGAMSGSCKLFKESLAPEIVTELEKTCLLYTSPSPRDMRR
;
A
#
# COMPACT_ATOMS: atom_id res chain seq x y z
N MET A 1 0.35 28.20 -11.78
CA MET A 1 0.36 27.65 -10.41
C MET A 1 1.51 26.65 -10.30
N THR A 2 2.33 26.74 -9.28
CA THR A 2 3.38 25.74 -9.01
C THR A 2 2.72 24.42 -8.61
N LYS A 3 3.19 23.31 -9.19
CA LYS A 3 2.70 21.99 -8.82
C LYS A 3 2.98 21.70 -7.35
N LYS A 4 2.03 21.11 -6.65
CA LYS A 4 2.24 20.60 -5.29
C LYS A 4 3.24 19.43 -5.32
N LYS A 5 4.16 19.41 -4.36
CA LYS A 5 5.13 18.34 -4.20
C LYS A 5 4.62 17.32 -3.21
N ILE A 6 4.62 16.06 -3.58
CA ILE A 6 4.21 14.95 -2.70
C ILE A 6 5.34 13.93 -2.63
N VAL A 7 5.68 13.52 -1.41
CA VAL A 7 6.59 12.43 -1.15
C VAL A 7 5.80 11.23 -0.64
N VAL A 8 5.86 10.12 -1.38
CA VAL A 8 5.26 8.84 -1.02
C VAL A 8 6.34 7.93 -0.45
N ILE A 9 6.14 7.41 0.75
CA ILE A 9 7.12 6.62 1.51
C ILE A 9 6.68 5.16 1.54
N GLY A 10 7.33 4.35 0.72
CA GLY A 10 7.04 2.95 0.50
C GLY A 10 6.48 2.68 -0.90
N GLY A 11 7.19 1.85 -1.67
CA GLY A 11 6.85 1.49 -3.05
C GLY A 11 6.03 0.20 -3.18
N GLY A 12 5.28 -0.20 -2.13
CA GLY A 12 4.32 -1.28 -2.21
C GLY A 12 3.14 -0.96 -3.12
N TRP A 13 2.15 -1.87 -3.25
CA TRP A 13 0.95 -1.62 -4.05
C TRP A 13 0.25 -0.31 -3.69
N ALA A 14 0.10 -0.05 -2.38
CA ALA A 14 -0.52 1.17 -1.88
C ALA A 14 0.28 2.42 -2.28
N GLY A 15 1.61 2.36 -2.21
CA GLY A 15 2.47 3.47 -2.60
C GLY A 15 2.45 3.76 -4.10
N CYS A 16 2.46 2.71 -4.91
CA CYS A 16 2.32 2.87 -6.36
C CYS A 16 0.95 3.49 -6.73
N ALA A 17 -0.12 3.06 -6.06
CA ALA A 17 -1.45 3.64 -6.25
C ALA A 17 -1.50 5.11 -5.80
N ALA A 18 -0.97 5.42 -4.62
CA ALA A 18 -0.91 6.80 -4.10
C ALA A 18 -0.13 7.72 -5.03
N ALA A 19 1.03 7.25 -5.52
CA ALA A 19 1.87 8.04 -6.43
C ALA A 19 1.17 8.33 -7.75
N LEU A 20 0.51 7.34 -8.36
CA LEU A 20 -0.25 7.53 -9.61
C LEU A 20 -1.45 8.46 -9.41
N THR A 21 -2.16 8.32 -8.30
CA THR A 21 -3.31 9.17 -8.00
C THR A 21 -2.89 10.62 -7.76
N ALA A 22 -1.81 10.84 -7.03
CA ALA A 22 -1.26 12.17 -6.78
C ALA A 22 -0.77 12.83 -8.08
N GLU A 23 -0.06 12.08 -8.93
CA GLU A 23 0.37 12.57 -10.25
C GLU A 23 -0.83 12.94 -11.12
N LYS A 24 -1.85 12.10 -11.17
CA LYS A 24 -3.10 12.34 -11.89
C LYS A 24 -3.83 13.60 -11.42
N ALA A 25 -3.71 13.92 -10.13
CA ALA A 25 -4.21 15.18 -9.55
C ALA A 25 -3.30 16.38 -9.84
N GLY A 26 -2.21 16.21 -10.59
CA GLY A 26 -1.32 17.28 -11.05
C GLY A 26 -0.13 17.54 -10.12
N ALA A 27 0.16 16.70 -9.15
CA ALA A 27 1.30 16.85 -8.24
C ALA A 27 2.63 16.46 -8.91
N ASP A 28 3.74 17.01 -8.39
CA ASP A 28 5.11 16.52 -8.61
C ASP A 28 5.40 15.47 -7.54
N VAL A 29 5.57 14.21 -7.95
CA VAL A 29 5.59 13.07 -7.02
C VAL A 29 6.97 12.43 -6.99
N THR A 30 7.47 12.23 -5.77
CA THR A 30 8.64 11.41 -5.49
C THR A 30 8.23 10.21 -4.63
N LEU A 31 8.55 9.00 -5.08
CA LEU A 31 8.29 7.76 -4.38
C LEU A 31 9.59 7.17 -3.86
N LEU A 32 9.64 6.95 -2.55
CA LEU A 32 10.75 6.29 -1.84
C LEU A 32 10.46 4.81 -1.69
N GLU A 33 11.42 3.95 -2.03
CA GLU A 33 11.35 2.52 -1.74
C GLU A 33 12.67 2.07 -1.07
N ARG A 34 12.54 1.31 0.01
CA ARG A 34 13.68 0.82 0.78
C ARG A 34 14.50 -0.26 0.10
N THR A 35 13.89 -0.94 -0.87
CA THR A 35 14.50 -2.05 -1.62
C THR A 35 14.76 -1.64 -3.07
N ASP A 36 15.34 -2.54 -3.83
CA ASP A 36 15.62 -2.39 -5.26
C ASP A 36 14.41 -2.69 -6.16
N MET A 37 13.28 -3.14 -5.59
CA MET A 37 12.07 -3.50 -6.32
C MET A 37 10.81 -2.92 -5.67
N LEU A 38 9.84 -2.57 -6.51
CA LEU A 38 8.51 -2.11 -6.10
C LEU A 38 7.61 -3.27 -5.66
N LEU A 39 6.38 -2.93 -5.27
CA LEU A 39 5.25 -3.79 -4.93
C LEU A 39 5.34 -4.48 -3.57
N GLY A 40 6.44 -4.34 -2.84
CA GLY A 40 6.59 -4.83 -1.47
C GLY A 40 6.24 -6.31 -1.32
N THR A 41 5.53 -6.65 -0.24
CA THR A 41 5.10 -8.04 0.01
C THR A 41 4.10 -8.56 -1.03
N GLY A 42 3.39 -7.67 -1.71
CA GLY A 42 2.47 -8.03 -2.79
C GLY A 42 3.17 -8.62 -4.02
N LEU A 43 4.45 -8.28 -4.26
CA LEU A 43 5.19 -8.77 -5.41
C LEU A 43 5.19 -10.30 -5.51
N VAL A 44 5.38 -10.97 -4.39
CA VAL A 44 5.43 -12.44 -4.34
C VAL A 44 4.08 -13.10 -4.14
N GLY A 45 3.04 -12.34 -3.84
CA GLY A 45 1.68 -12.85 -3.65
C GLY A 45 1.07 -13.41 -4.94
N GLY A 46 1.38 -12.80 -6.06
CA GLY A 46 0.93 -13.26 -7.37
C GLY A 46 -0.59 -13.10 -7.62
N ILE A 47 -1.36 -12.71 -6.63
CA ILE A 47 -2.83 -12.64 -6.67
C ILE A 47 -3.28 -11.23 -6.37
N PHE A 48 -4.15 -10.64 -7.19
CA PHE A 48 -4.69 -9.31 -6.94
C PHE A 48 -6.22 -9.23 -6.90
N ARG A 49 -6.92 -10.24 -7.39
CA ARG A 49 -8.37 -10.39 -7.25
C ARG A 49 -8.62 -11.75 -6.61
N ASN A 50 -8.77 -11.78 -5.31
CA ASN A 50 -8.83 -13.03 -4.57
C ASN A 50 -10.05 -13.17 -3.65
N ASN A 51 -10.91 -12.19 -3.60
CA ASN A 51 -12.15 -12.26 -2.83
C ASN A 51 -13.29 -12.75 -3.72
N GLY A 52 -14.25 -13.46 -3.18
CA GLY A 52 -15.41 -13.97 -3.90
C GLY A 52 -16.36 -12.89 -4.44
N ARG A 53 -16.04 -11.65 -4.18
CA ARG A 53 -16.75 -10.47 -4.69
C ARG A 53 -15.69 -9.61 -5.35
N TYR A 54 -15.93 -9.17 -6.54
CA TYR A 54 -15.03 -8.25 -7.28
C TYR A 54 -14.84 -6.87 -6.62
N THR A 55 -15.60 -6.57 -5.58
CA THR A 55 -15.89 -5.23 -5.11
C THR A 55 -14.67 -4.36 -4.91
N ALA A 56 -13.62 -4.84 -4.26
CA ALA A 56 -12.48 -3.99 -3.95
C ALA A 56 -11.71 -3.50 -5.19
N ALA A 57 -11.53 -4.36 -6.19
CA ALA A 57 -10.85 -3.98 -7.42
C ALA A 57 -11.70 -3.04 -8.27
N GLU A 58 -12.96 -3.35 -8.45
CA GLU A 58 -13.91 -2.54 -9.22
C GLU A 58 -14.15 -1.17 -8.56
N GLU A 59 -14.22 -1.12 -7.24
CA GLU A 59 -14.31 0.13 -6.48
C GLU A 59 -13.08 0.99 -6.69
N CYS A 60 -11.87 0.43 -6.55
CA CYS A 60 -10.63 1.14 -6.82
C CYS A 60 -10.56 1.67 -8.26
N ILE A 61 -11.01 0.87 -9.25
CA ILE A 61 -11.07 1.28 -10.65
C ILE A 61 -12.05 2.44 -10.83
N ALA A 62 -13.23 2.35 -10.25
CA ALA A 62 -14.27 3.39 -10.31
C ALA A 62 -13.78 4.70 -9.66
N MET A 63 -12.96 4.60 -8.61
CA MET A 63 -12.32 5.75 -7.95
C MET A 63 -11.13 6.34 -8.73
N GLY A 64 -10.80 5.82 -9.89
CA GLY A 64 -9.73 6.34 -10.74
C GLY A 64 -8.37 5.66 -10.57
N ALA A 65 -8.26 4.58 -9.78
CA ALA A 65 -7.04 3.80 -9.63
C ALA A 65 -6.87 2.69 -10.69
N GLY A 66 -7.62 2.77 -11.79
CA GLY A 66 -7.67 1.74 -12.85
C GLY A 66 -6.34 1.46 -13.55
N ASP A 67 -5.43 2.42 -13.59
CA ASP A 67 -4.16 2.29 -14.31
C ASP A 67 -3.32 1.10 -13.81
N LEU A 68 -3.25 0.87 -12.49
CA LEU A 68 -2.54 -0.28 -11.92
C LEU A 68 -3.23 -1.61 -12.27
N PHE A 69 -4.55 -1.65 -12.23
CA PHE A 69 -5.31 -2.87 -12.56
C PHE A 69 -5.14 -3.23 -14.04
N THR A 70 -5.10 -2.24 -14.93
CA THR A 70 -4.82 -2.44 -16.36
C THR A 70 -3.45 -3.08 -16.57
N VAL A 71 -2.42 -2.59 -15.89
CA VAL A 71 -1.07 -3.18 -15.97
C VAL A 71 -1.04 -4.59 -15.40
N MET A 72 -1.71 -4.84 -14.27
CA MET A 72 -1.81 -6.18 -13.68
C MET A 72 -2.50 -7.17 -14.62
N GLU A 73 -3.59 -6.76 -15.25
CA GLU A 73 -4.32 -7.61 -16.20
C GLU A 73 -3.52 -7.92 -17.46
N ALA A 74 -2.70 -6.97 -17.93
CA ALA A 74 -1.83 -7.17 -19.09
C ALA A 74 -0.75 -8.24 -18.85
N VAL A 75 -0.33 -8.42 -17.59
CA VAL A 75 0.66 -9.43 -17.20
C VAL A 75 0.06 -10.60 -16.43
N ALA A 76 -1.26 -10.75 -16.44
CA ALA A 76 -1.95 -11.85 -15.79
C ALA A 76 -1.65 -13.17 -16.50
N THR A 77 -1.29 -14.20 -15.73
CA THR A 77 -1.08 -15.56 -16.21
C THR A 77 -2.36 -16.38 -16.16
N HIS A 78 -3.19 -16.15 -15.16
CA HIS A 78 -4.48 -16.82 -14.97
C HIS A 78 -5.53 -15.77 -14.63
N LYS A 79 -6.71 -15.89 -15.24
CA LYS A 79 -7.83 -14.97 -15.02
C LYS A 79 -9.07 -15.75 -14.61
N ASN A 80 -9.84 -15.17 -13.68
CA ASN A 80 -11.12 -15.73 -13.24
C ASN A 80 -11.02 -17.19 -12.76
N MET A 81 -9.94 -17.50 -12.04
CA MET A 81 -9.75 -18.84 -11.47
C MET A 81 -10.71 -19.04 -10.29
N ASP A 82 -11.41 -20.16 -10.32
CA ASP A 82 -12.27 -20.59 -9.22
C ASP A 82 -11.59 -21.72 -8.46
N PHE A 83 -11.38 -21.54 -7.15
CA PHE A 83 -10.85 -22.55 -6.25
C PHE A 83 -11.41 -22.37 -4.84
N PRO A 84 -11.31 -23.37 -3.97
CA PRO A 84 -11.96 -23.34 -2.66
C PRO A 84 -11.70 -22.05 -1.88
N GLY A 85 -12.78 -21.33 -1.57
CA GLY A 85 -12.72 -20.06 -0.85
C GLY A 85 -12.46 -18.81 -1.69
N HIS A 86 -12.22 -18.97 -3.00
CA HIS A 86 -11.95 -17.85 -3.91
C HIS A 86 -12.66 -18.08 -5.25
N LYS A 87 -13.42 -17.07 -5.68
CA LYS A 87 -13.96 -17.01 -7.03
C LYS A 87 -13.33 -15.85 -7.76
N HIS A 88 -13.10 -16.00 -9.05
CA HIS A 88 -12.55 -14.95 -9.90
C HIS A 88 -11.14 -14.48 -9.51
N ALA A 89 -10.33 -15.34 -8.88
CA ALA A 89 -8.95 -15.01 -8.59
C ALA A 89 -8.19 -14.75 -9.90
N THR A 90 -7.41 -13.69 -9.91
CA THR A 90 -6.52 -13.37 -11.03
C THR A 90 -5.10 -13.35 -10.53
N LEU A 91 -4.23 -14.10 -11.20
CA LEU A 91 -2.83 -14.23 -10.84
C LEU A 91 -1.99 -13.51 -11.89
N TYR A 92 -1.10 -12.67 -11.44
CA TYR A 92 -0.12 -12.00 -12.31
C TYR A 92 1.22 -12.73 -12.30
N ASN A 93 1.97 -12.53 -13.37
CA ASN A 93 3.32 -13.03 -13.47
C ASN A 93 4.26 -12.20 -12.58
N ILE A 94 4.80 -12.81 -11.52
CA ILE A 94 5.65 -12.15 -10.51
C ILE A 94 6.96 -11.59 -11.08
N TYR A 95 7.44 -12.11 -12.22
CA TYR A 95 8.65 -11.61 -12.89
C TYR A 95 8.37 -10.42 -13.81
N LYS A 96 7.12 -10.29 -14.29
CA LYS A 96 6.74 -9.24 -15.25
C LYS A 96 6.05 -8.05 -14.61
N ILE A 97 5.41 -8.24 -13.45
CA ILE A 97 4.56 -7.22 -12.86
C ILE A 97 5.35 -6.00 -12.38
N GLU A 98 6.48 -6.19 -11.70
CA GLU A 98 7.26 -5.07 -11.17
C GLU A 98 7.84 -4.20 -12.29
N PRO A 99 8.53 -4.77 -13.32
CA PRO A 99 8.98 -3.97 -14.45
C PRO A 99 7.85 -3.22 -15.16
N ALA A 100 6.67 -3.81 -15.27
CA ALA A 100 5.52 -3.18 -15.92
C ALA A 100 5.00 -1.99 -15.10
N VAL A 101 4.84 -2.14 -13.78
CA VAL A 101 4.44 -1.04 -12.89
C VAL A 101 5.50 0.05 -12.84
N LYS A 102 6.77 -0.32 -12.73
CA LYS A 102 7.88 0.64 -12.75
C LYS A 102 7.90 1.47 -14.03
N LYS A 103 7.69 0.82 -15.19
CA LYS A 103 7.55 1.50 -16.47
C LYS A 103 6.38 2.49 -16.47
N LEU A 104 5.23 2.11 -15.93
CA LEU A 104 4.07 2.99 -15.81
C LEU A 104 4.41 4.23 -14.97
N LEU A 105 4.97 4.06 -13.76
CA LEU A 105 5.33 5.16 -12.88
C LEU A 105 6.30 6.15 -13.55
N LEU A 106 7.35 5.61 -14.17
CA LEU A 106 8.35 6.43 -14.89
C LEU A 106 7.74 7.16 -16.09
N SER A 107 6.84 6.53 -16.84
CA SER A 107 6.15 7.15 -17.98
C SER A 107 5.24 8.31 -17.59
N ARG A 108 4.80 8.34 -16.32
CA ARG A 108 4.02 9.43 -15.71
C ARG A 108 4.91 10.53 -15.10
N GLY A 109 6.24 10.40 -15.20
CA GLY A 109 7.18 11.37 -14.63
C GLY A 109 7.34 11.30 -13.12
N ILE A 110 6.88 10.22 -12.48
CA ILE A 110 7.08 9.99 -11.06
C ILE A 110 8.55 9.68 -10.80
N LYS A 111 9.17 10.41 -9.86
CA LYS A 111 10.56 10.16 -9.46
C LYS A 111 10.61 8.98 -8.51
N LEU A 112 11.42 7.98 -8.86
CA LEU A 112 11.64 6.80 -8.02
C LEU A 112 13.00 6.88 -7.35
N LEU A 113 13.02 6.84 -6.02
CA LEU A 113 14.23 6.70 -5.21
C LEU A 113 14.21 5.30 -4.59
N MET A 114 14.98 4.41 -5.23
CA MET A 114 15.03 2.99 -4.87
C MET A 114 16.23 2.71 -3.98
N ALA A 115 16.11 1.71 -3.11
CA ALA A 115 17.15 1.30 -2.16
C ALA A 115 17.59 2.41 -1.18
N ASP A 116 16.75 3.41 -0.97
CA ASP A 116 17.04 4.55 -0.11
C ASP A 116 15.86 4.85 0.84
N PRO A 117 15.72 4.09 1.93
CA PRO A 117 14.59 4.25 2.85
C PRO A 117 14.61 5.60 3.59
N ALA A 118 13.42 6.11 3.89
CA ALA A 118 13.25 7.17 4.87
C ALA A 118 13.74 6.67 6.24
N VAL A 119 14.56 7.47 6.93
CA VAL A 119 15.11 7.11 8.25
C VAL A 119 14.80 8.12 9.35
N LYS A 120 14.49 9.36 8.97
CA LYS A 120 14.21 10.43 9.93
C LYS A 120 13.20 11.41 9.35
N THR A 121 12.38 11.99 10.21
CA THR A 121 11.42 13.04 9.90
C THR A 121 11.83 14.34 10.60
N GLU A 122 11.71 15.46 9.91
CA GLU A 122 11.94 16.80 10.46
C GLU A 122 10.62 17.54 10.57
N TYR A 123 10.50 18.33 11.64
CA TYR A 123 9.30 19.04 12.01
C TYR A 123 9.54 20.52 12.20
N GLU A 124 8.52 21.31 11.92
CA GLU A 124 8.38 22.69 12.39
C GLU A 124 7.03 22.80 13.11
N GLY A 125 7.08 22.89 14.44
CA GLY A 125 5.91 22.67 15.28
C GLY A 125 5.33 21.28 15.07
N ASP A 126 4.06 21.18 14.74
CA ASP A 126 3.33 19.93 14.47
C ASP A 126 3.31 19.54 12.98
N THR A 127 4.08 20.25 12.15
CA THR A 127 4.09 20.03 10.71
C THR A 127 5.36 19.32 10.28
N ILE A 128 5.22 18.25 9.48
CA ILE A 128 6.36 17.59 8.83
C ILE A 128 6.83 18.50 7.68
N ILE A 129 8.10 18.90 7.73
CA ILE A 129 8.71 19.76 6.71
C ILE A 129 9.68 19.01 5.79
N ALA A 130 10.25 17.91 6.27
CA ALA A 130 11.14 17.09 5.46
C ALA A 130 11.24 15.65 5.97
N VAL A 131 11.64 14.76 5.06
CA VAL A 131 12.06 13.41 5.35
C VAL A 131 13.51 13.24 4.90
N ILE A 132 14.33 12.62 5.75
CA ILE A 132 15.72 12.31 5.47
C ILE A 132 15.83 10.84 5.10
N THR A 133 16.49 10.55 4.00
CA THR A 133 16.76 9.19 3.56
C THR A 133 18.06 8.64 4.18
N LYS A 134 18.25 7.32 4.06
CA LYS A 134 19.49 6.65 4.53
C LYS A 134 20.74 7.20 3.86
N SER A 135 20.66 7.62 2.60
CA SER A 135 21.78 8.25 1.89
C SER A 135 22.06 9.69 2.33
N GLY A 136 21.22 10.26 3.20
CA GLY A 136 21.34 11.65 3.67
C GLY A 136 20.59 12.66 2.79
N LEU A 137 19.83 12.20 1.80
CA LEU A 137 19.02 13.10 0.97
C LEU A 137 17.87 13.67 1.80
N ARG A 138 17.75 15.00 1.79
CA ARG A 138 16.68 15.74 2.45
C ARG A 138 15.57 16.05 1.44
N LEU A 139 14.40 15.49 1.63
CA LEU A 139 13.21 15.66 0.78
C LEU A 139 12.20 16.55 1.48
N THR A 140 11.90 17.69 0.85
CA THR A 140 10.82 18.59 1.26
C THR A 140 9.62 18.40 0.36
N ALA A 141 8.42 18.48 0.92
CA ALA A 141 7.17 18.36 0.18
C ALA A 141 6.06 19.18 0.83
N ASP A 142 4.98 19.42 0.08
CA ASP A 142 3.74 19.98 0.62
C ASP A 142 2.93 18.94 1.40
N ALA A 143 3.11 17.64 1.09
CA ALA A 143 2.51 16.53 1.82
C ALA A 143 3.38 15.26 1.74
N PHE A 144 3.28 14.45 2.79
CA PHE A 144 3.94 13.15 2.90
C PHE A 144 2.89 12.06 3.07
N VAL A 145 3.04 10.97 2.33
CA VAL A 145 2.12 9.82 2.37
C VAL A 145 2.90 8.62 2.86
N ASP A 146 2.66 8.20 4.11
CA ASP A 146 3.30 7.02 4.68
C ASP A 146 2.53 5.75 4.29
N VAL A 147 3.14 4.96 3.45
CA VAL A 147 2.66 3.66 2.98
C VAL A 147 3.76 2.59 3.12
N SER A 148 4.55 2.72 4.17
CA SER A 148 5.72 1.88 4.49
C SER A 148 5.36 0.43 4.88
N GLY A 149 4.09 0.08 4.81
CA GLY A 149 3.59 -1.26 5.04
C GLY A 149 2.87 -1.42 6.38
N SER A 150 2.38 -2.62 6.65
CA SER A 150 1.66 -2.92 7.89
C SER A 150 2.59 -2.96 9.10
N SER A 151 2.13 -2.43 10.23
CA SER A 151 2.76 -2.60 11.54
C SER A 151 2.60 -4.03 12.08
N ALA A 152 1.61 -4.75 11.57
CA ALA A 152 1.32 -6.12 11.99
C ALA A 152 2.21 -7.13 11.27
N MET A 153 2.88 -7.95 12.04
CA MET A 153 3.59 -9.12 11.51
C MET A 153 2.59 -10.20 11.11
N PRO A 154 2.70 -10.80 9.91
CA PRO A 154 1.91 -11.96 9.56
C PRO A 154 2.28 -13.13 10.50
N LEU A 155 1.43 -13.47 11.44
CA LEU A 155 1.70 -14.50 12.46
C LEU A 155 2.05 -15.86 11.86
N ASN A 156 1.43 -16.22 10.74
CA ASN A 156 1.74 -17.48 10.07
C ASN A 156 3.18 -17.52 9.57
N CYS A 157 3.73 -16.39 9.13
CA CYS A 157 5.12 -16.28 8.73
C CYS A 157 6.07 -16.47 9.93
N ASN A 158 5.71 -15.92 11.08
CA ASN A 158 6.48 -16.08 12.31
C ASN A 158 6.45 -17.51 12.84
N LYS A 159 5.27 -18.15 12.78
CA LYS A 159 5.04 -19.46 13.40
C LYS A 159 5.52 -20.62 12.54
N HIS A 160 5.46 -20.51 11.22
CA HIS A 160 5.65 -21.65 10.32
C HIS A 160 6.76 -21.46 9.28
N GLY A 161 7.38 -20.28 9.20
CA GLY A 161 8.47 -20.03 8.28
C GLY A 161 8.11 -20.30 6.80
N ASN A 162 6.93 -19.93 6.38
CA ASN A 162 6.33 -20.31 5.10
C ASN A 162 7.09 -19.78 3.88
N GLY A 163 8.15 -20.46 3.48
CA GLY A 163 8.76 -20.28 2.16
C GLY A 163 9.15 -18.83 1.81
N CYS A 164 9.59 -18.07 2.80
CA CYS A 164 9.77 -16.62 2.71
C CYS A 164 11.01 -16.18 1.92
N ALA A 165 11.71 -17.06 1.22
CA ALA A 165 12.93 -16.71 0.48
C ALA A 165 12.75 -15.48 -0.44
N MET A 166 11.61 -15.36 -1.11
CA MET A 166 11.27 -14.21 -1.94
C MET A 166 10.80 -12.98 -1.15
N CYS A 167 10.29 -13.19 0.06
CA CYS A 167 9.80 -12.11 0.93
C CYS A 167 10.89 -11.51 1.81
N ILE A 168 12.00 -12.20 2.05
CA ILE A 168 13.00 -11.87 3.07
C ILE A 168 13.55 -10.45 2.93
N LEU A 169 13.76 -10.01 1.71
CA LEU A 169 14.26 -8.66 1.43
C LEU A 169 13.19 -7.56 1.49
N ARG A 170 11.91 -7.94 1.43
CA ARG A 170 10.79 -7.01 1.31
C ARG A 170 9.88 -6.98 2.53
N CYS A 171 9.86 -8.07 3.28
CA CYS A 171 9.06 -8.16 4.48
C CYS A 171 9.75 -7.41 5.63
N HIS A 172 9.04 -6.49 6.27
CA HIS A 172 9.55 -5.76 7.44
C HIS A 172 9.82 -6.64 8.66
N SER A 173 9.36 -7.91 8.67
CA SER A 173 9.74 -8.89 9.68
C SER A 173 11.22 -9.21 9.68
N PHE A 174 11.91 -9.00 8.58
CA PHE A 174 13.34 -9.29 8.40
C PHE A 174 14.21 -8.02 8.30
N GLY A 175 13.64 -6.87 8.55
CA GLY A 175 14.38 -5.62 8.53
C GLY A 175 13.59 -4.50 9.22
N PRO A 176 14.27 -3.46 9.68
CA PRO A 176 13.59 -2.38 10.36
C PRO A 176 12.58 -1.71 9.43
N ARG A 177 11.35 -1.61 9.90
CA ARG A 177 10.35 -0.73 9.31
C ARG A 177 10.52 0.65 9.96
N VAL A 178 10.70 1.66 9.13
CA VAL A 178 10.65 3.04 9.58
C VAL A 178 9.28 3.60 9.19
N SER A 179 8.49 3.94 10.19
CA SER A 179 7.21 4.61 10.00
C SER A 179 7.36 6.08 10.32
N VAL A 180 7.08 6.91 9.34
CA VAL A 180 6.99 8.38 9.51
C VAL A 180 5.80 8.71 10.41
N THR A 181 4.71 7.97 10.30
CA THR A 181 3.52 8.11 11.15
C THR A 181 3.86 7.93 12.64
N THR A 182 4.55 6.82 12.99
CA THR A 182 4.99 6.59 14.37
C THR A 182 5.98 7.65 14.86
N GLN A 183 6.93 8.08 14.01
CA GLN A 183 7.85 9.16 14.33
C GLN A 183 7.14 10.49 14.59
N SER A 184 5.97 10.69 13.99
CA SER A 184 5.11 11.85 14.20
C SER A 184 4.28 11.77 15.49
N GLY A 185 4.48 10.76 16.34
CA GLY A 185 3.73 10.57 17.56
C GLY A 185 2.30 10.06 17.34
N VAL A 186 1.96 9.64 16.12
CA VAL A 186 0.66 9.05 15.80
C VAL A 186 0.73 7.54 16.01
N GLU A 187 -0.19 7.03 16.82
CA GLU A 187 -0.27 5.60 17.09
C GLU A 187 -0.79 4.86 15.85
N GLU A 188 -0.05 3.82 15.46
CA GLU A 188 -0.49 2.90 14.42
C GLU A 188 -1.35 1.79 15.03
N TRP A 189 -2.58 1.70 14.57
CA TRP A 189 -3.51 0.69 15.05
C TRP A 189 -3.71 -0.44 14.03
N THR A 190 -3.74 -1.66 14.52
CA THR A 190 -4.08 -2.85 13.74
C THR A 190 -5.22 -3.61 14.40
N ALA A 191 -6.19 -4.04 13.58
CA ALA A 191 -7.26 -4.88 14.08
C ALA A 191 -6.71 -6.23 14.54
N GLU A 192 -6.84 -6.53 15.83
CA GLU A 192 -6.48 -7.81 16.41
C GLU A 192 -7.64 -8.79 16.36
N LYS A 193 -7.31 -10.08 16.32
CA LYS A 193 -8.33 -11.12 16.48
C LYS A 193 -8.83 -11.11 17.93
N PRO A 194 -10.09 -11.51 18.19
CA PRO A 194 -10.61 -11.62 19.55
C PRO A 194 -9.77 -12.52 20.47
N THR A 195 -8.98 -13.43 19.92
CA THR A 195 -8.07 -14.32 20.64
C THR A 195 -6.73 -13.64 20.99
N GLY A 196 -6.53 -12.37 20.70
CA GLY A 196 -5.27 -11.64 20.89
C GLY A 196 -4.10 -12.13 20.03
N LEU A 197 -4.33 -13.06 19.13
CA LEU A 197 -3.30 -13.69 18.30
C LEU A 197 -3.24 -13.05 16.91
N GLY A 198 -2.68 -11.85 16.84
CA GLY A 198 -2.26 -11.20 15.62
C GLY A 198 -3.34 -10.56 14.77
N ALA A 199 -2.89 -9.71 13.90
CA ALA A 199 -3.71 -8.90 13.04
C ALA A 199 -4.58 -9.73 12.10
N MET A 200 -5.79 -9.25 11.87
CA MET A 200 -6.68 -9.78 10.84
C MET A 200 -6.16 -9.36 9.46
N SER A 201 -5.44 -10.26 8.82
CA SER A 201 -5.02 -10.25 7.40
C SER A 201 -4.74 -8.87 6.77
N GLY A 202 -4.00 -8.02 7.45
CA GLY A 202 -3.49 -6.76 6.88
C GLY A 202 -4.53 -5.68 6.58
N SER A 203 -5.77 -5.85 7.01
CA SER A 203 -6.80 -4.81 6.86
C SER A 203 -6.54 -3.70 7.87
N CYS A 204 -6.27 -2.52 7.37
CA CYS A 204 -6.26 -1.31 8.18
C CYS A 204 -7.71 -0.83 8.33
N LYS A 205 -8.16 -0.62 9.56
CA LYS A 205 -9.43 0.05 9.83
C LYS A 205 -9.13 1.47 10.26
N LEU A 206 -9.84 2.41 9.68
CA LEU A 206 -9.78 3.81 10.09
C LEU A 206 -10.88 4.06 11.13
N PHE A 207 -10.56 4.76 12.19
CA PHE A 207 -11.57 5.27 13.09
C PHE A 207 -12.31 6.41 12.40
N LYS A 208 -13.62 6.28 12.24
CA LYS A 208 -14.46 7.27 11.57
C LYS A 208 -14.31 8.65 12.23
N GLU A 209 -14.22 8.68 13.54
CA GLU A 209 -14.12 9.88 14.37
C GLU A 209 -12.77 10.61 14.19
N SER A 210 -11.74 9.92 13.69
CA SER A 210 -10.41 10.51 13.41
C SER A 210 -10.29 11.09 12.01
N LEU A 211 -11.29 10.87 11.16
CA LEU A 211 -11.31 11.39 9.80
C LEU A 211 -11.93 12.78 9.75
N ALA A 212 -11.43 13.61 8.84
CA ALA A 212 -12.06 14.89 8.57
C ALA A 212 -13.52 14.67 8.07
N PRO A 213 -14.49 15.49 8.51
CA PRO A 213 -15.90 15.30 8.15
C PRO A 213 -16.17 15.25 6.64
N GLU A 214 -15.37 15.97 5.87
CA GLU A 214 -15.45 16.01 4.42
C GLU A 214 -15.08 14.65 3.80
N ILE A 215 -14.05 14.00 4.34
CA ILE A 215 -13.61 12.66 3.92
C ILE A 215 -14.67 11.63 4.28
N VAL A 216 -15.24 11.71 5.49
CA VAL A 216 -16.33 10.81 5.90
C VAL A 216 -17.52 10.94 4.97
N THR A 217 -17.93 12.19 4.68
CA THR A 217 -19.06 12.46 3.78
C THR A 217 -18.82 11.91 2.39
N GLU A 218 -17.61 12.04 1.85
CA GLU A 218 -17.27 11.52 0.53
C GLU A 218 -17.24 9.99 0.51
N LEU A 219 -16.68 9.37 1.53
CA LEU A 219 -16.66 7.92 1.67
C LEU A 219 -18.07 7.32 1.82
N GLU A 220 -18.96 8.01 2.55
CA GLU A 220 -20.36 7.61 2.68
C GLU A 220 -21.12 7.70 1.35
N LYS A 221 -20.91 8.76 0.56
CA LYS A 221 -21.50 8.93 -0.77
C LYS A 221 -21.04 7.86 -1.75
N THR A 222 -19.78 7.46 -1.67
CA THR A 222 -19.20 6.47 -2.56
C THR A 222 -19.47 5.02 -2.13
N CYS A 223 -20.23 4.81 -1.06
CA CYS A 223 -20.49 3.49 -0.44
C CYS A 223 -19.22 2.75 -0.01
N LEU A 224 -18.10 3.44 0.18
CA LEU A 224 -16.82 2.85 0.58
C LEU A 224 -16.72 2.60 2.08
N LEU A 225 -17.59 3.22 2.88
CA LEU A 225 -17.79 2.86 4.27
C LEU A 225 -18.67 1.61 4.39
N TYR A 226 -18.34 0.58 3.62
CA TYR A 226 -19.03 -0.68 3.74
C TYR A 226 -18.53 -1.41 4.98
N THR A 227 -19.34 -1.37 6.02
CA THR A 227 -19.31 -2.28 7.16
C THR A 227 -19.92 -3.65 6.80
N SER A 228 -19.94 -4.03 5.52
CA SER A 228 -20.37 -5.38 5.18
C SER A 228 -19.31 -6.35 5.69
N PRO A 229 -19.62 -7.18 6.66
CA PRO A 229 -18.66 -8.15 7.15
C PRO A 229 -18.19 -9.01 5.98
N SER A 230 -16.89 -9.20 5.85
CA SER A 230 -16.32 -10.15 4.90
C SER A 230 -17.02 -11.51 5.08
N PRO A 231 -17.21 -12.31 4.04
CA PRO A 231 -17.69 -13.69 4.21
C PRO A 231 -16.89 -14.52 5.22
N ARG A 232 -15.66 -14.11 5.53
CA ARG A 232 -14.86 -14.67 6.62
C ARG A 232 -15.35 -14.22 8.00
N ASP A 233 -15.95 -13.04 8.11
CA ASP A 233 -16.47 -12.52 9.37
C ASP A 233 -17.87 -13.05 9.66
N MET A 234 -18.57 -13.55 8.65
CA MET A 234 -19.90 -14.17 8.79
C MET A 234 -19.86 -15.66 9.16
N ARG A 235 -18.68 -16.27 9.22
CA ARG A 235 -18.50 -17.67 9.67
C ARG A 235 -18.05 -17.70 11.12
N ARG A 236 -18.88 -17.16 12.01
CA ARG A 236 -18.81 -17.40 13.44
C ARG A 236 -20.10 -17.98 13.93
#